data_9a7770c430fca6071115a21e53bf9d2d
#
_entry.id   9a7770c430fca6071115a21e53bf9d2d
#
_cell.length_a   1.000
_cell.length_b   1.000
_cell.length_c   1.000
_cell.angle_alpha   90.00
_cell.angle_beta   90.00
_cell.angle_gamma   90.00
#
_symmetry.space_group_name_H-M   'P 1'
#
loop_
_entity.id
_entity.type
_entity.pdbx_description
1 polymer ?
#
loop_
_entity_poly.entity_id
_entity_poly.type
_entity_poly.pdbx_seq_one_letter_code
_entity_poly.pdbx_strand_id
1 'polypeptide(L)' 'MTHKELVDQVSANLFKKSGKIESQRSWLVMRTYLEQLDSEQLKLMLKDAA' A
#
# COMPACT_ATOMS: atom_id res chain seq x y z
N MET A 1 2.58 13.41 -6.58
CA MET A 1 1.60 12.32 -6.41
C MET A 1 0.58 12.66 -5.35
N THR A 2 -0.67 12.30 -5.59
CA THR A 2 -1.70 12.46 -4.57
C THR A 2 -1.56 11.36 -3.52
N HIS A 3 -2.16 11.59 -2.37
CA HIS A 3 -2.18 10.58 -1.30
C HIS A 3 -2.80 9.27 -1.79
N LYS A 4 -3.86 9.36 -2.58
CA LYS A 4 -4.53 8.19 -3.12
C LYS A 4 -3.60 7.39 -4.03
N GLU A 5 -2.85 8.08 -4.87
CA GLU A 5 -1.88 7.41 -5.76
C GLU A 5 -0.80 6.70 -4.97
N LEU A 6 -0.33 7.32 -3.89
CA LEU A 6 0.66 6.69 -3.02
C LEU A 6 0.10 5.42 -2.38
N VAL A 7 -1.13 5.48 -1.89
CA VAL A 7 -1.79 4.30 -1.32
C VAL A 7 -1.89 3.19 -2.35
N ASP A 8 -2.28 3.52 -3.57
CA ASP A 8 -2.41 2.54 -4.64
C ASP A 8 -1.06 1.89 -4.97
N GLN A 9 0.01 2.70 -5.05
CA GLN A 9 1.33 2.17 -5.36
C GLN A 9 1.89 1.30 -4.24
N VAL A 10 1.74 1.74 -3.01
CA VAL A 10 2.20 0.94 -1.86
C VAL A 10 1.45 -0.38 -1.80
N SER A 11 0.14 -0.33 -2.02
CA SER A 11 -0.68 -1.54 -2.04
C SER A 11 -0.20 -2.52 -3.10
N ALA A 12 0.04 -2.02 -4.31
CA ALA A 12 0.52 -2.86 -5.41
C ALA A 12 1.87 -3.49 -5.09
N ASN A 13 2.78 -2.72 -4.49
CA ASN A 13 4.09 -3.24 -4.13
C ASN A 13 4.00 -4.32 -3.06
N LEU A 14 3.15 -4.14 -2.07
CA LEU A 14 2.97 -5.12 -1.01
C LEU A 14 2.40 -6.42 -1.56
N PHE A 15 1.43 -6.32 -2.47
CA PHE A 15 0.88 -7.52 -3.10
C PHE A 15 1.89 -8.22 -3.98
N LYS A 16 2.69 -7.47 -4.69
CA LYS A 16 3.73 -8.05 -5.53
C LYS A 16 4.74 -8.82 -4.69
N LYS A 17 5.08 -8.32 -3.50
CA LYS A 17 6.01 -8.99 -2.60
C LYS A 17 5.43 -10.23 -1.96
N SER A 18 4.18 -10.17 -1.55
CA SER A 18 3.54 -11.32 -0.88
C SER A 18 3.15 -12.43 -1.86
N GLY A 19 3.09 -12.13 -3.15
CA GLY A 19 2.82 -13.13 -4.17
C GLY A 19 1.38 -13.59 -4.27
N LYS A 20 0.52 -13.22 -3.32
CA LYS A 20 -0.87 -13.65 -3.30
C LYS A 20 -1.77 -12.66 -2.61
N ILE A 21 -2.94 -12.44 -3.19
CA ILE A 21 -4.05 -11.80 -2.50
C ILE A 21 -4.96 -12.92 -2.04
N GLU A 22 -5.02 -13.16 -0.75
CA GLU A 22 -5.81 -14.28 -0.22
C GLU A 22 -7.29 -13.98 -0.22
N SER A 23 -7.68 -12.71 -0.04
CA SER A 23 -9.10 -12.35 -0.08
C SER A 23 -9.24 -10.85 -0.30
N GLN A 24 -10.41 -10.46 -0.84
CA GLN A 24 -10.75 -9.04 -0.97
C GLN A 24 -10.80 -8.34 0.38
N ARG A 25 -11.15 -9.07 1.42
CA ARG A 25 -11.24 -8.53 2.76
C ARG A 25 -9.86 -8.09 3.27
N SER A 26 -8.86 -8.94 3.09
CA SER A 26 -7.49 -8.61 3.46
C SER A 26 -6.99 -7.38 2.71
N TRP A 27 -7.31 -7.31 1.43
CA TRP A 27 -6.98 -6.17 0.59
C TRP A 27 -7.60 -4.88 1.14
N LEU A 28 -8.89 -4.91 1.46
CA LEU A 28 -9.60 -3.73 1.96
C LEU A 28 -9.05 -3.28 3.31
N VAL A 29 -8.77 -4.22 4.20
CA VAL A 29 -8.21 -3.89 5.52
C VAL A 29 -6.85 -3.22 5.36
N MET A 30 -5.99 -3.78 4.53
CA MET A 30 -4.67 -3.23 4.30
C MET A 30 -4.75 -1.85 3.68
N ARG A 31 -5.62 -1.67 2.69
CA ARG A 31 -5.78 -0.39 2.03
C ARG A 31 -6.31 0.67 3.00
N THR A 32 -7.26 0.31 3.85
CA THR A 32 -7.78 1.22 4.86
C THR A 32 -6.67 1.66 5.80
N TYR A 33 -5.84 0.74 6.22
CA TYR A 33 -4.69 1.06 7.06
C TYR A 33 -3.74 2.05 6.37
N LEU A 34 -3.42 1.79 5.11
CA LEU A 34 -2.52 2.65 4.35
C LEU A 34 -3.10 4.05 4.15
N GLU A 35 -4.40 4.16 3.98
CA GLU A 35 -5.05 5.45 3.81
C GLU A 35 -4.94 6.34 5.05
N GLN A 36 -4.75 5.75 6.21
CA GLN A 36 -4.57 6.48 7.46
C GLN A 36 -3.15 6.99 7.67
N LEU A 37 -2.20 6.50 6.88
CA LEU A 37 -0.82 6.93 6.98
C LEU A 37 -0.60 8.25 6.24
N ASP A 38 0.38 9.02 6.72
CA ASP A 38 0.78 10.26 6.05
C ASP A 38 1.49 9.95 4.73
N SER A 39 1.46 10.93 3.81
CA SER A 39 2.14 10.79 2.54
C SER A 39 3.63 10.48 2.71
N GLU A 40 4.27 11.06 3.70
CA GLU A 40 5.68 10.79 3.97
C GLU A 40 5.92 9.34 4.35
N GLN A 41 5.04 8.78 5.17
CA GLN A 41 5.13 7.38 5.55
C GLN A 41 5.00 6.47 4.34
N LEU A 42 4.04 6.79 3.47
CA LEU A 42 3.81 6.01 2.25
C LEU A 42 5.02 6.10 1.31
N LYS A 43 5.62 7.28 1.20
CA LYS A 43 6.80 7.47 0.37
C LYS A 43 7.98 6.64 0.90
N LEU A 44 8.14 6.57 2.22
CA LEU A 44 9.19 5.76 2.81
C LEU A 44 8.96 4.28 2.52
N MET A 45 7.73 3.82 2.58
CA MET A 45 7.40 2.43 2.25
C MET A 45 7.72 2.12 0.80
N LEU A 46 7.42 3.04 -0.12
CA LEU A 46 7.77 2.87 -1.52
C LEU A 46 9.28 2.81 -1.73
N LYS A 47 10.02 3.65 -1.03
CA LYS A 47 11.47 3.69 -1.12
C LYS A 47 12.08 2.39 -0.63
N ASP A 48 11.59 1.85 0.46
CA ASP A 48 12.08 0.59 1.00
C ASP A 48 11.75 -0.59 0.09
N ALA A 49 10.64 -0.51 -0.64
CA ALA A 49 10.20 -1.58 -1.52
C ALA A 49 10.95 -1.60 -2.86
N ALA A 50 11.62 -0.50 -3.18
CA ALA A 50 12.36 -0.40 -4.44
C ALA A 50 13.76 -1.12 -4.35
#